data_e0aae04298345a603dba0ee86aca407b
#
_entry.id   e0aae04298345a603dba0ee86aca407b
#
_cell.length_a   1.000
_cell.length_b   1.000
_cell.length_c   1.000
_cell.angle_alpha   90.00
_cell.angle_beta   90.00
_cell.angle_gamma   90.00
#
_symmetry.space_group_name_H-M   'P 1'
#
loop_
_entity.id
_entity.type
_entity.pdbx_description
1 polymer ?
#
loop_
_entity_poly.entity_id
_entity_poly.type
_entity_poly.pdbx_seq_one_letter_code
_entity_poly.pdbx_strand_id
1 'polypeptide(L)'
;MKIAYEDLQKMIELHNKFISGEKGGEKANLKGADLYGANLEGVNLKEVCLEGASLKRSILMNANLEGANLERANLKHAILVCARLNGACLKAACLTGVNLENADLRGANLLNADLENADLNGATYDNKTVWPDNFDPRAAGTKYINE
;
A
#
# COMPACT_ATOMS: atom_id res chain seq x y z
N MET A 1 -10.92 16.22 0.40
CA MET A 1 -12.20 16.07 -0.30
C MET A 1 -12.31 14.66 -0.84
N LYS A 2 -13.44 14.02 -0.64
CA LYS A 2 -13.67 12.66 -1.11
C LYS A 2 -13.74 12.65 -2.64
N ILE A 3 -12.99 11.75 -3.27
CA ILE A 3 -13.02 11.59 -4.73
C ILE A 3 -14.33 10.86 -5.10
N ALA A 4 -15.04 11.37 -6.11
CA ALA A 4 -16.19 10.65 -6.64
C ALA A 4 -15.77 9.31 -7.25
N TYR A 5 -16.59 8.30 -7.08
CA TYR A 5 -16.27 6.94 -7.55
C TYR A 5 -15.92 6.90 -9.05
N GLU A 6 -16.70 7.61 -9.87
CA GLU A 6 -16.49 7.66 -11.32
C GLU A 6 -15.15 8.33 -11.69
N ASP A 7 -14.79 9.41 -10.98
CA ASP A 7 -13.50 10.09 -11.19
C ASP A 7 -12.33 9.19 -10.81
N LEU A 8 -12.45 8.47 -9.69
CA LEU A 8 -11.44 7.51 -9.26
C LEU A 8 -11.26 6.39 -10.28
N GLN A 9 -12.35 5.84 -10.82
CA GLN A 9 -12.29 4.79 -11.84
C GLN A 9 -11.60 5.28 -13.11
N LYS A 10 -11.90 6.49 -13.54
CA LYS A 10 -11.24 7.11 -14.70
C LYS A 10 -9.75 7.33 -14.46
N MET A 11 -9.37 7.81 -13.26
CA MET A 11 -7.96 7.98 -12.90
C MET A 11 -7.22 6.64 -12.92
N ILE A 12 -7.83 5.58 -12.42
CA ILE A 12 -7.26 4.23 -12.43
C ILE A 12 -7.12 3.70 -13.87
N GLU A 13 -8.12 3.91 -14.72
CA GLU A 13 -8.05 3.52 -16.14
C GLU A 13 -6.88 4.21 -16.85
N LEU A 14 -6.73 5.52 -16.70
CA LEU A 14 -5.63 6.29 -17.28
C LEU A 14 -4.27 5.85 -16.71
N HIS A 15 -4.23 5.53 -15.43
CA HIS A 15 -3.02 5.02 -14.79
C HIS A 15 -2.62 3.64 -15.33
N ASN A 16 -3.58 2.75 -15.56
CA ASN A 16 -3.32 1.45 -16.18
C ASN A 16 -2.74 1.62 -17.60
N LYS A 17 -3.28 2.52 -18.39
CA LYS A 17 -2.70 2.87 -19.70
C LYS A 17 -1.28 3.41 -19.57
N PHE A 18 -1.01 4.26 -18.58
CA PHE A 18 0.33 4.78 -18.30
C PHE A 18 1.31 3.65 -17.97
N ILE A 19 0.92 2.72 -17.08
CA ILE A 19 1.79 1.59 -16.68
C ILE A 19 2.05 0.63 -17.86
N SER A 20 1.08 0.42 -18.74
CA SER A 20 1.24 -0.45 -19.93
C SER A 20 1.93 0.26 -21.11
N GLY A 21 2.23 1.55 -21.01
CA GLY A 21 2.86 2.33 -22.07
C GLY A 21 1.91 2.69 -23.22
N GLU A 22 0.60 2.59 -23.00
CA GLU A 22 -0.40 2.95 -23.98
C GLU A 22 -0.52 4.47 -24.15
N LYS A 23 -0.81 4.89 -25.39
CA LYS A 23 -1.01 6.31 -25.70
C LYS A 23 -2.19 6.88 -24.91
N GLY A 24 -2.00 8.07 -24.35
CA GLY A 24 -3.03 8.76 -23.58
C GLY A 24 -3.14 8.31 -22.13
N GLY A 25 -2.22 7.43 -21.67
CA GLY A 25 -2.12 7.09 -20.27
C GLY A 25 -1.58 8.24 -19.42
N GLU A 26 -2.11 8.38 -18.20
CA GLU A 26 -1.68 9.40 -17.24
C GLU A 26 -1.41 8.73 -15.89
N LYS A 27 -0.27 9.05 -15.29
CA LYS A 27 0.08 8.56 -13.96
C LYS A 27 -0.86 9.18 -12.92
N ALA A 28 -1.59 8.34 -12.18
CA ALA A 28 -2.49 8.82 -11.14
C ALA A 28 -1.72 9.51 -10.02
N ASN A 29 -2.23 10.65 -9.59
CA ASN A 29 -1.78 11.35 -8.39
C ASN A 29 -2.94 11.42 -7.40
N LEU A 30 -2.83 10.62 -6.34
CA LEU A 30 -3.82 10.52 -5.28
C LEU A 30 -3.29 11.09 -3.96
N LYS A 31 -2.29 11.99 -4.04
CA LYS A 31 -1.74 12.67 -2.87
C LYS A 31 -2.83 13.38 -2.07
N GLY A 32 -2.92 13.08 -0.78
CA GLY A 32 -3.91 13.65 0.12
C GLY A 32 -5.37 13.28 -0.18
N ALA A 33 -5.60 12.35 -1.10
CA ALA A 33 -6.95 11.93 -1.46
C ALA A 33 -7.72 11.30 -0.29
N ASP A 34 -9.02 11.56 -0.20
CA ASP A 34 -9.90 10.84 0.72
C ASP A 34 -10.50 9.61 0.03
N LEU A 35 -9.93 8.47 0.36
CA LEU A 35 -10.31 7.14 -0.12
C LEU A 35 -10.88 6.27 1.03
N TYR A 36 -11.47 6.91 2.04
CA TYR A 36 -12.08 6.21 3.18
C TYR A 36 -13.08 5.15 2.69
N GLY A 37 -12.86 3.91 3.09
CA GLY A 37 -13.74 2.79 2.75
C GLY A 37 -13.80 2.43 1.26
N ALA A 38 -12.91 2.98 0.44
CA ALA A 38 -12.90 2.68 -0.99
C ALA A 38 -12.62 1.19 -1.25
N ASN A 39 -13.34 0.60 -2.19
CA ASN A 39 -13.02 -0.72 -2.70
C ASN A 39 -12.02 -0.60 -3.86
N LEU A 40 -10.78 -1.01 -3.59
CA LEU A 40 -9.65 -1.00 -4.51
C LEU A 40 -9.08 -2.42 -4.69
N GLU A 41 -9.92 -3.44 -4.51
CA GLU A 41 -9.53 -4.84 -4.66
C GLU A 41 -8.98 -5.10 -6.06
N GLY A 42 -7.80 -5.72 -6.13
CA GLY A 42 -7.14 -6.10 -7.38
C GLY A 42 -6.69 -4.93 -8.26
N VAL A 43 -6.82 -3.71 -7.82
CA VAL A 43 -6.49 -2.51 -8.62
C VAL A 43 -4.97 -2.39 -8.80
N ASN A 44 -4.55 -2.00 -10.01
CA ASN A 44 -3.16 -1.68 -10.28
C ASN A 44 -2.86 -0.21 -9.92
N LEU A 45 -2.17 -0.03 -8.80
CA LEU A 45 -1.68 1.26 -8.29
C LEU A 45 -0.14 1.29 -8.23
N LYS A 46 0.51 0.55 -9.14
CA LYS A 46 1.97 0.53 -9.23
C LYS A 46 2.52 1.95 -9.38
N GLU A 47 3.50 2.29 -8.53
CA GLU A 47 4.17 3.60 -8.53
C GLU A 47 3.26 4.81 -8.32
N VAL A 48 2.01 4.62 -7.88
CA VAL A 48 1.09 5.72 -7.61
C VAL A 48 1.57 6.60 -6.46
N CYS A 49 1.24 7.88 -6.49
CA CYS A 49 1.43 8.77 -5.35
C CYS A 49 0.17 8.78 -4.48
N LEU A 50 0.28 8.25 -3.26
CA LEU A 50 -0.74 8.23 -2.21
C LEU A 50 -0.23 8.93 -0.93
N GLU A 51 0.78 9.79 -1.05
CA GLU A 51 1.34 10.53 0.09
C GLU A 51 0.23 11.26 0.85
N GLY A 52 0.14 11.00 2.16
CA GLY A 52 -0.85 11.62 3.03
C GLY A 52 -2.31 11.27 2.74
N ALA A 53 -2.59 10.32 1.84
CA ALA A 53 -3.95 9.92 1.52
C ALA A 53 -4.64 9.21 2.71
N SER A 54 -5.95 9.36 2.82
CA SER A 54 -6.78 8.61 3.75
C SER A 54 -7.31 7.34 3.08
N LEU A 55 -6.72 6.20 3.41
CA LEU A 55 -7.13 4.85 3.00
C LEU A 55 -7.77 4.07 4.16
N LYS A 56 -8.21 4.79 5.18
CA LYS A 56 -8.79 4.17 6.37
C LYS A 56 -9.99 3.29 5.99
N ARG A 57 -9.97 2.03 6.46
CA ARG A 57 -10.99 1.00 6.17
C ARG A 57 -11.17 0.67 4.69
N SER A 58 -10.25 1.05 3.82
CA SER A 58 -10.29 0.65 2.41
C SER A 58 -10.00 -0.84 2.23
N ILE A 59 -10.45 -1.38 1.10
CA ILE A 59 -10.17 -2.76 0.70
C ILE A 59 -9.17 -2.71 -0.45
N LEU A 60 -7.96 -3.20 -0.20
CA LEU A 60 -6.83 -3.24 -1.13
C LEU A 60 -6.34 -4.69 -1.32
N MET A 61 -7.21 -5.66 -1.07
CA MET A 61 -6.91 -7.07 -1.25
C MET A 61 -6.44 -7.34 -2.68
N ASN A 62 -5.31 -8.03 -2.84
CA ASN A 62 -4.68 -8.32 -4.13
C ASN A 62 -4.28 -7.08 -4.96
N ALA A 63 -4.32 -5.87 -4.40
CA ALA A 63 -3.92 -4.67 -5.12
C ALA A 63 -2.41 -4.68 -5.41
N ASN A 64 -2.03 -4.13 -6.55
CA ASN A 64 -0.63 -3.90 -6.89
C ASN A 64 -0.22 -2.49 -6.47
N LEU A 65 0.55 -2.38 -5.40
CA LEU A 65 1.12 -1.15 -4.85
C LEU A 65 2.66 -1.15 -4.96
N GLU A 66 3.21 -1.94 -5.90
CA GLU A 66 4.65 -2.00 -6.14
C GLU A 66 5.22 -0.59 -6.38
N GLY A 67 6.23 -0.20 -5.59
CA GLY A 67 6.87 1.10 -5.71
C GLY A 67 5.98 2.31 -5.39
N ALA A 68 4.76 2.11 -4.88
CA ALA A 68 3.85 3.22 -4.53
C ALA A 68 4.41 4.08 -3.39
N ASN A 69 4.12 5.37 -3.44
CA ASN A 69 4.44 6.28 -2.33
C ASN A 69 3.22 6.44 -1.41
N LEU A 70 3.29 5.79 -0.25
CA LEU A 70 2.31 5.83 0.84
C LEU A 70 2.85 6.58 2.07
N GLU A 71 3.86 7.44 1.89
CA GLU A 71 4.42 8.22 3.00
C GLU A 71 3.32 9.00 3.72
N ARG A 72 3.25 8.86 5.05
CA ARG A 72 2.23 9.49 5.91
C ARG A 72 0.77 9.16 5.55
N ALA A 73 0.52 8.15 4.73
CA ALA A 73 -0.84 7.72 4.45
C ALA A 73 -1.51 7.12 5.69
N ASN A 74 -2.81 7.27 5.80
CA ASN A 74 -3.59 6.66 6.87
C ASN A 74 -4.29 5.40 6.34
N LEU A 75 -3.75 4.23 6.70
CA LEU A 75 -4.28 2.91 6.35
C LEU A 75 -4.95 2.19 7.54
N LYS A 76 -5.34 2.95 8.57
CA LYS A 76 -5.94 2.37 9.78
C LYS A 76 -7.12 1.45 9.42
N HIS A 77 -7.03 0.19 9.87
CA HIS A 77 -8.03 -0.87 9.60
C HIS A 77 -8.26 -1.17 8.10
N ALA A 78 -7.34 -0.82 7.22
CA ALA A 78 -7.41 -1.23 5.82
C ALA A 78 -7.10 -2.73 5.66
N ILE A 79 -7.61 -3.32 4.59
CA ILE A 79 -7.40 -4.73 4.25
C ILE A 79 -6.47 -4.82 3.04
N LEU A 80 -5.23 -5.28 3.28
CA LEU A 80 -4.19 -5.43 2.26
C LEU A 80 -3.75 -6.90 2.11
N VAL A 81 -4.66 -7.83 2.35
CA VAL A 81 -4.38 -9.27 2.20
C VAL A 81 -3.86 -9.54 0.79
N CYS A 82 -2.72 -10.21 0.68
CA CYS A 82 -2.04 -10.53 -0.58
C CYS A 82 -1.68 -9.30 -1.45
N ALA A 83 -1.68 -8.09 -0.89
CA ALA A 83 -1.26 -6.91 -1.65
C ALA A 83 0.23 -6.95 -1.98
N ARG A 84 0.60 -6.42 -3.13
CA ARG A 84 2.01 -6.26 -3.54
C ARG A 84 2.49 -4.88 -3.14
N LEU A 85 3.34 -4.83 -2.12
CA LEU A 85 3.94 -3.60 -1.57
C LEU A 85 5.47 -3.59 -1.73
N ASN A 86 6.00 -4.48 -2.57
CA ASN A 86 7.43 -4.55 -2.80
C ASN A 86 7.97 -3.21 -3.32
N GLY A 87 8.98 -2.70 -2.63
CA GLY A 87 9.57 -1.39 -2.92
C GLY A 87 8.71 -0.18 -2.59
N ALA A 88 7.55 -0.34 -1.96
CA ALA A 88 6.68 0.77 -1.57
C ALA A 88 7.29 1.59 -0.43
N CYS A 89 7.02 2.90 -0.42
CA CYS A 89 7.36 3.79 0.68
C CYS A 89 6.16 3.93 1.63
N LEU A 90 6.29 3.40 2.84
CA LEU A 90 5.30 3.47 3.93
C LEU A 90 5.84 4.27 5.12
N LYS A 91 6.81 5.16 4.90
CA LYS A 91 7.41 5.98 5.96
C LYS A 91 6.35 6.77 6.71
N ALA A 92 6.36 6.67 8.03
CA ALA A 92 5.43 7.36 8.91
C ALA A 92 3.94 7.11 8.60
N ALA A 93 3.62 6.03 7.87
CA ALA A 93 2.24 5.64 7.61
C ALA A 93 1.56 5.14 8.89
N CYS A 94 0.28 5.40 9.04
CA CYS A 94 -0.56 4.80 10.08
C CYS A 94 -1.10 3.46 9.58
N LEU A 95 -0.56 2.37 10.12
CA LEU A 95 -0.94 0.99 9.80
C LEU A 95 -1.63 0.30 10.99
N THR A 96 -2.16 1.08 11.94
CA THR A 96 -2.86 0.55 13.12
C THR A 96 -4.00 -0.38 12.70
N GLY A 97 -3.99 -1.62 13.18
CA GLY A 97 -5.04 -2.60 12.90
C GLY A 97 -5.17 -2.99 11.43
N VAL A 98 -4.18 -2.70 10.60
CA VAL A 98 -4.16 -3.11 9.19
C VAL A 98 -4.07 -4.63 9.07
N ASN A 99 -4.71 -5.19 8.06
CA ASN A 99 -4.52 -6.59 7.69
C ASN A 99 -3.55 -6.68 6.49
N LEU A 100 -2.32 -7.15 6.74
CA LEU A 100 -1.26 -7.38 5.76
C LEU A 100 -0.97 -8.87 5.57
N GLU A 101 -1.93 -9.73 5.90
CA GLU A 101 -1.75 -11.18 5.76
C GLU A 101 -1.30 -11.54 4.35
N ASN A 102 -0.20 -12.29 4.25
CA ASN A 102 0.40 -12.72 2.99
C ASN A 102 0.79 -11.59 2.01
N ALA A 103 0.90 -10.34 2.46
CA ALA A 103 1.36 -9.24 1.63
C ALA A 103 2.87 -9.38 1.29
N ASP A 104 3.28 -8.84 0.16
CA ASP A 104 4.68 -8.77 -0.24
C ASP A 104 5.28 -7.41 0.17
N LEU A 105 6.13 -7.43 1.21
CA LEU A 105 6.80 -6.25 1.76
C LEU A 105 8.30 -6.20 1.41
N ARG A 106 8.76 -7.00 0.46
CA ARG A 106 10.18 -7.00 0.07
C ARG A 106 10.60 -5.62 -0.42
N GLY A 107 11.69 -5.09 0.14
CA GLY A 107 12.18 -3.75 -0.19
C GLY A 107 11.29 -2.60 0.25
N ALA A 108 10.19 -2.84 0.96
CA ALA A 108 9.32 -1.79 1.46
C ALA A 108 10.00 -1.00 2.59
N ASN A 109 9.74 0.30 2.65
CA ASN A 109 10.25 1.17 3.70
C ASN A 109 9.14 1.54 4.69
N LEU A 110 9.18 0.93 5.88
CA LEU A 110 8.23 1.18 6.97
C LEU A 110 8.85 2.00 8.11
N LEU A 111 9.90 2.76 7.85
CA LEU A 111 10.53 3.60 8.86
C LEU A 111 9.49 4.54 9.51
N ASN A 112 9.41 4.51 10.83
CA ASN A 112 8.45 5.29 11.62
C ASN A 112 6.96 4.98 11.36
N ALA A 113 6.64 3.91 10.65
CA ALA A 113 5.26 3.47 10.51
C ALA A 113 4.70 2.94 11.83
N ASP A 114 3.42 3.15 12.07
CA ASP A 114 2.71 2.62 13.24
C ASP A 114 2.03 1.29 12.87
N LEU A 115 2.57 0.19 13.38
CA LEU A 115 2.08 -1.17 13.16
C LEU A 115 1.29 -1.74 14.36
N GLU A 116 0.79 -0.89 15.24
CA GLU A 116 0.02 -1.34 16.41
C GLU A 116 -1.18 -2.20 15.97
N ASN A 117 -1.29 -3.41 16.51
CA ASN A 117 -2.35 -4.38 16.19
C ASN A 117 -2.44 -4.76 14.70
N ALA A 118 -1.39 -4.56 13.92
CA ALA A 118 -1.34 -5.01 12.53
C ALA A 118 -1.21 -6.54 12.44
N ASP A 119 -1.92 -7.14 11.49
CA ASP A 119 -1.76 -8.54 11.15
C ASP A 119 -0.80 -8.67 9.96
N LEU A 120 0.40 -9.22 10.23
CA LEU A 120 1.44 -9.47 9.23
C LEU A 120 1.67 -10.97 9.00
N ASN A 121 0.75 -11.82 9.43
CA ASN A 121 0.93 -13.27 9.33
C ASN A 121 1.15 -13.68 7.87
N GLY A 122 2.26 -14.37 7.63
CA GLY A 122 2.65 -14.83 6.30
C GLY A 122 3.14 -13.75 5.33
N ALA A 123 3.18 -12.47 5.73
CA ALA A 123 3.77 -11.42 4.90
C ALA A 123 5.25 -11.71 4.65
N THR A 124 5.72 -11.44 3.42
CA THR A 124 7.11 -11.67 3.02
C THR A 124 7.94 -10.41 3.08
N TYR A 125 9.20 -10.53 3.46
CA TYR A 125 10.16 -9.44 3.49
C TYR A 125 11.57 -9.94 3.13
N ASP A 126 12.47 -9.04 2.85
CA ASP A 126 13.86 -9.32 2.52
C ASP A 126 14.85 -8.41 3.29
N ASN A 127 16.12 -8.49 2.95
CA ASN A 127 17.17 -7.69 3.57
C ASN A 127 17.09 -6.19 3.24
N LYS A 128 16.27 -5.80 2.28
CA LYS A 128 16.05 -4.40 1.89
C LYS A 128 14.83 -3.77 2.58
N THR A 129 13.98 -4.60 3.19
CA THR A 129 12.82 -4.11 3.95
C THR A 129 13.29 -3.35 5.19
N VAL A 130 12.81 -2.12 5.34
CA VAL A 130 13.10 -1.28 6.51
C VAL A 130 11.90 -1.28 7.44
N TRP A 131 12.11 -1.78 8.65
CA TRP A 131 11.08 -1.85 9.69
C TRP A 131 11.17 -0.64 10.64
N PRO A 132 10.07 -0.32 11.37
CA PRO A 132 10.16 0.65 12.45
C PRO A 132 11.16 0.19 13.55
N ASP A 133 11.72 1.14 14.27
CA ASP A 133 12.61 0.83 15.40
C ASP A 133 11.90 -0.09 16.41
N ASN A 134 12.66 -1.07 16.94
CA ASN A 134 12.17 -2.04 17.93
C ASN A 134 11.05 -2.99 17.42
N PHE A 135 10.77 -3.02 16.13
CA PHE A 135 9.81 -3.98 15.56
C PHE A 135 10.52 -5.30 15.22
N ASP A 136 9.97 -6.42 15.70
CA ASP A 136 10.47 -7.76 15.38
C ASP A 136 9.55 -8.42 14.33
N PRO A 137 9.97 -8.45 13.06
CA PRO A 137 9.16 -9.03 12.00
C PRO A 137 8.94 -10.54 12.19
N ARG A 138 9.90 -11.26 12.76
CA ARG A 138 9.77 -12.71 12.99
C ARG A 138 8.69 -13.01 14.02
N ALA A 139 8.66 -12.25 15.12
CA ALA A 139 7.62 -12.37 16.13
C ALA A 139 6.22 -12.05 15.57
N ALA A 140 6.14 -11.22 14.52
CA ALA A 140 4.90 -10.88 13.84
C ALA A 140 4.43 -11.94 12.83
N GLY A 141 5.11 -13.06 12.70
CA GLY A 141 4.73 -14.17 11.81
C GLY A 141 5.07 -13.95 10.34
N THR A 142 5.96 -13.02 10.04
CA THR A 142 6.42 -12.76 8.67
C THR A 142 7.41 -13.83 8.20
N LYS A 143 7.61 -13.91 6.89
CA LYS A 143 8.52 -14.85 6.23
C LYS A 143 9.67 -14.09 5.55
N TYR A 144 10.89 -14.38 5.98
CA TYR A 144 12.08 -13.84 5.32
C TYR A 144 12.34 -14.59 4.02
N ILE A 145 12.50 -13.83 2.93
CA ILE A 145 12.85 -14.36 1.62
C ILE A 145 14.30 -13.95 1.33
N ASN A 146 15.16 -14.94 1.22
CA ASN A 146 16.55 -14.75 0.83
C ASN A 146 16.65 -14.89 -0.69
N GLU A 147 17.07 -13.85 -1.37
CA GLU A 147 17.37 -13.89 -2.79
C GLU A 147 18.85 -14.16 -3.04
#